data_b69c0355b29de8c0330710322bbf2525
#
_entry.id   b69c0355b29de8c0330710322bbf2525
#
_cell.length_a   1.000
_cell.length_b   1.000
_cell.length_c   1.000
_cell.angle_alpha   90.00
_cell.angle_beta   90.00
_cell.angle_gamma   90.00
#
_symmetry.space_group_name_H-M   'P 1'
#
loop_
_entity.id
_entity.type
_entity.pdbx_description
1 polymer ?
#
loop_
_entity_poly.entity_id
_entity_poly.type
_entity_poly.pdbx_seq_one_letter_code
_entity_poly.pdbx_strand_id
1 'polypeptide(L)'
;LTNLADDRIGAKIIECSDEFFAEAKRMLQFDAPIFVEDKFDDHGKWMDGWETRRKRHTGYDWAIIQLGVAGHIKALDIDTSFFTGDYPASASVEACYAPDGDLAQAEWLNILENNVLGPSQHHVLPITADQVFTHVRLNMFPDGGVARFKVYGEVSVQQQDHTATIDLVALEN
;
A
#
# COMPACT_ATOMS: atom_id res chain seq x y z
N LEU A 1 16.20 5.36 1.23
CA LEU A 1 14.92 5.23 0.50
C LEU A 1 13.78 5.84 1.32
N THR A 2 12.80 6.39 0.63
CA THR A 2 11.60 6.95 1.23
C THR A 2 10.46 5.93 1.14
N ASN A 3 9.66 5.79 2.20
CA ASN A 3 8.39 5.05 2.10
C ASN A 3 7.38 5.95 1.36
N LEU A 4 7.17 5.71 0.09
CA LEU A 4 6.27 6.50 -0.76
C LEU A 4 4.81 6.32 -0.36
N ALA A 5 4.48 5.26 0.40
CA ALA A 5 3.13 4.97 0.87
C ALA A 5 2.88 5.43 2.31
N ASP A 6 3.75 6.28 2.85
CA ASP A 6 3.60 6.83 4.20
C ASP A 6 2.46 7.87 4.20
N ASP A 7 1.48 7.70 5.08
CA ASP A 7 0.35 8.64 5.16
C ASP A 7 0.79 10.03 5.60
N ARG A 8 1.92 10.15 6.30
CA ARG A 8 2.47 11.43 6.74
C ARG A 8 2.93 12.31 5.58
N ILE A 9 3.26 11.74 4.43
CA ILE A 9 3.61 12.52 3.24
C ILE A 9 2.47 12.58 2.23
N GLY A 10 1.26 12.16 2.62
CA GLY A 10 0.06 12.30 1.82
C GLY A 10 -0.42 11.04 1.12
N ALA A 11 0.19 9.88 1.37
CA ALA A 11 -0.32 8.63 0.82
C ALA A 11 -1.71 8.33 1.39
N LYS A 12 -2.58 7.78 0.56
CA LYS A 12 -3.96 7.49 0.97
C LYS A 12 -4.56 6.35 0.17
N ILE A 13 -5.56 5.71 0.78
CA ILE A 13 -6.37 4.70 0.12
C ILE A 13 -7.36 5.41 -0.82
N ILE A 14 -7.35 5.04 -2.09
CA ILE A 14 -8.31 5.54 -3.07
C ILE A 14 -9.57 4.70 -3.03
N GLU A 15 -9.42 3.37 -3.01
CA GLU A 15 -10.51 2.43 -3.02
C GLU A 15 -10.01 1.08 -2.50
N CYS A 16 -10.90 0.28 -1.90
CA CYS A 16 -10.58 -1.09 -1.54
C CYS A 16 -11.82 -1.97 -1.70
N SER A 17 -11.59 -3.27 -1.85
CA SER A 17 -12.66 -4.24 -2.08
C SER A 17 -13.48 -4.52 -0.83
N ASP A 18 -12.84 -4.56 0.33
CA ASP A 18 -13.48 -4.84 1.62
C ASP A 18 -12.60 -4.32 2.76
N GLU A 19 -13.22 -3.79 3.80
CA GLU A 19 -12.54 -3.37 5.02
C GLU A 19 -13.44 -3.54 6.25
N PHE A 20 -14.23 -4.61 6.22
CA PHE A 20 -15.24 -4.84 7.24
C PHE A 20 -14.64 -4.96 8.65
N PHE A 21 -13.56 -5.71 8.82
CA PHE A 21 -12.95 -5.90 10.13
C PHE A 21 -12.00 -4.77 10.52
N ALA A 22 -11.24 -4.21 9.59
CA ALA A 22 -10.34 -3.10 9.87
C ALA A 22 -10.05 -2.31 8.61
N GLU A 23 -10.02 -0.98 8.74
CA GLU A 23 -9.89 -0.05 7.61
C GLU A 23 -8.52 -0.16 6.93
N ALA A 24 -8.52 -0.11 5.61
CA ALA A 24 -7.30 -0.22 4.80
C ALA A 24 -6.29 0.88 5.12
N LYS A 25 -6.75 2.10 5.41
CA LYS A 25 -5.86 3.23 5.69
C LYS A 25 -4.92 2.97 6.87
N ARG A 26 -5.28 2.07 7.79
CA ARG A 26 -4.45 1.76 8.95
C ARG A 26 -3.11 1.15 8.57
N MET A 27 -3.05 0.41 7.46
CA MET A 27 -1.78 -0.20 7.03
C MET A 27 -0.77 0.81 6.49
N LEU A 28 -1.18 2.07 6.27
CA LEU A 28 -0.29 3.14 5.79
C LEU A 28 0.30 3.98 6.93
N GLN A 29 -0.02 3.68 8.18
CA GLN A 29 0.50 4.42 9.32
C GLN A 29 2.00 4.17 9.51
N PHE A 30 2.69 5.22 9.98
CA PHE A 30 4.13 5.14 10.24
C PHE A 30 4.47 4.23 11.42
N ASP A 31 3.69 4.31 12.48
CA ASP A 31 3.99 3.60 13.72
C ASP A 31 3.98 2.09 13.51
N ALA A 32 4.89 1.40 14.19
CA ALA A 32 4.91 -0.06 14.17
C ALA A 32 3.56 -0.59 14.65
N PRO A 33 3.08 -1.71 14.09
CA PRO A 33 1.81 -2.27 14.51
C PRO A 33 1.87 -2.76 15.95
N ILE A 34 0.74 -2.64 16.65
CA ILE A 34 0.59 -3.09 18.03
C ILE A 34 -0.49 -4.15 18.13
N PHE A 35 -0.43 -4.92 19.20
CA PHE A 35 -1.44 -5.91 19.53
C PHE A 35 -2.00 -5.61 20.92
N VAL A 36 -3.33 -5.52 21.03
CA VAL A 36 -4.01 -5.30 22.30
C VAL A 36 -4.94 -6.50 22.54
N GLU A 37 -4.53 -7.39 23.46
CA GLU A 37 -5.12 -8.72 23.60
C GLU A 37 -6.63 -8.72 23.84
N ASP A 38 -7.13 -7.84 24.69
CA ASP A 38 -8.53 -7.84 25.11
C ASP A 38 -9.35 -6.73 24.47
N LYS A 39 -8.89 -6.18 23.34
CA LYS A 39 -9.61 -5.12 22.66
C LYS A 39 -10.48 -5.67 21.55
N PHE A 40 -11.75 -5.25 21.57
CA PHE A 40 -12.74 -5.63 20.56
C PHE A 40 -13.47 -4.38 20.11
N ASP A 41 -13.97 -4.41 18.86
CA ASP A 41 -14.88 -3.40 18.33
C ASP A 41 -16.18 -4.06 17.88
N ASP A 42 -17.03 -3.31 17.16
CA ASP A 42 -18.34 -3.79 16.73
C ASP A 42 -18.28 -5.00 15.79
N HIS A 43 -17.14 -5.27 15.18
CA HIS A 43 -16.98 -6.33 14.18
C HIS A 43 -16.14 -7.51 14.68
N GLY A 44 -15.62 -7.44 15.91
CA GLY A 44 -14.86 -8.53 16.52
C GLY A 44 -13.56 -8.04 17.17
N LYS A 45 -12.54 -8.88 17.14
CA LYS A 45 -11.24 -8.57 17.73
C LYS A 45 -10.58 -7.43 16.98
N TRP A 46 -10.11 -6.41 17.73
CA TRP A 46 -9.41 -5.28 17.13
C TRP A 46 -8.02 -5.70 16.67
N MET A 47 -7.71 -5.39 15.41
CA MET A 47 -6.39 -5.64 14.80
C MET A 47 -5.85 -4.34 14.22
N ASP A 48 -4.54 -4.15 14.34
CA ASP A 48 -3.85 -2.94 13.89
C ASP A 48 -3.36 -3.09 12.46
N GLY A 49 -4.30 -2.97 11.51
CA GLY A 49 -4.00 -3.09 10.10
C GLY A 49 -5.28 -3.09 9.28
N TRP A 50 -5.15 -3.51 8.04
CA TRP A 50 -6.26 -3.74 7.13
C TRP A 50 -6.69 -5.19 7.23
N GLU A 51 -7.99 -5.43 7.43
CA GLU A 51 -8.50 -6.80 7.52
C GLU A 51 -9.85 -6.92 6.82
N THR A 52 -9.95 -7.94 5.95
CA THR A 52 -11.13 -8.22 5.14
C THR A 52 -11.88 -9.45 5.65
N ARG A 53 -13.13 -9.58 5.24
CA ARG A 53 -13.95 -10.73 5.57
C ARG A 53 -13.48 -11.96 4.81
N ARG A 54 -13.68 -13.12 5.43
CA ARG A 54 -13.42 -14.41 4.78
C ARG A 54 -14.29 -14.55 3.53
N LYS A 55 -13.66 -14.81 2.39
CA LYS A 55 -14.38 -15.03 1.13
C LYS A 55 -14.97 -16.42 1.10
N ARG A 56 -16.23 -16.47 0.73
CA ARG A 56 -16.98 -17.72 0.57
C ARG A 56 -17.25 -18.04 -0.90
N HIS A 57 -16.64 -17.28 -1.80
CA HIS A 57 -16.78 -17.42 -3.24
C HIS A 57 -15.44 -17.09 -3.89
N THR A 58 -15.32 -17.34 -5.18
CA THR A 58 -14.10 -17.03 -5.94
C THR A 58 -13.82 -15.53 -5.93
N GLY A 59 -12.56 -15.16 -5.81
CA GLY A 59 -12.15 -13.76 -5.84
C GLY A 59 -10.96 -13.49 -4.93
N TYR A 60 -10.62 -12.22 -4.82
CA TYR A 60 -9.53 -11.76 -3.98
C TYR A 60 -9.84 -10.35 -3.49
N ASP A 61 -9.09 -9.91 -2.48
CA ASP A 61 -9.24 -8.55 -1.98
C ASP A 61 -8.10 -7.68 -2.46
N TRP A 62 -8.40 -6.38 -2.61
CA TRP A 62 -7.44 -5.42 -3.15
C TRP A 62 -7.65 -4.05 -2.54
N ALA A 63 -6.58 -3.26 -2.53
CA ALA A 63 -6.61 -1.86 -2.14
C ALA A 63 -5.74 -1.05 -3.10
N ILE A 64 -6.26 0.07 -3.56
CA ILE A 64 -5.53 1.02 -4.40
C ILE A 64 -5.03 2.16 -3.52
N ILE A 65 -3.73 2.41 -3.59
CA ILE A 65 -3.05 3.42 -2.79
C ILE A 65 -2.47 4.47 -3.71
N GLN A 66 -2.83 5.74 -3.47
CA GLN A 66 -2.13 6.86 -4.08
C GLN A 66 -0.87 7.11 -3.25
N LEU A 67 0.29 7.05 -3.88
CA LEU A 67 1.56 7.37 -3.22
C LEU A 67 1.58 8.84 -2.81
N GLY A 68 2.27 9.15 -1.72
CA GLY A 68 2.38 10.53 -1.25
C GLY A 68 3.14 11.42 -2.21
N VAL A 69 4.14 10.84 -2.88
CA VAL A 69 4.87 11.46 -3.98
C VAL A 69 5.16 10.38 -5.02
N ALA A 70 5.30 10.79 -6.28
CA ALA A 70 5.69 9.87 -7.34
C ALA A 70 7.15 9.45 -7.16
N GLY A 71 7.48 8.25 -7.58
CA GLY A 71 8.86 7.77 -7.46
C GLY A 71 9.11 6.43 -8.12
N HIS A 72 10.37 6.04 -8.11
CA HIS A 72 10.85 4.73 -8.54
C HIS A 72 10.79 3.78 -7.36
N ILE A 73 10.05 2.69 -7.48
CA ILE A 73 9.88 1.72 -6.40
C ILE A 73 11.05 0.74 -6.41
N LYS A 74 11.71 0.57 -5.27
CA LYS A 74 12.89 -0.30 -5.12
C LYS A 74 12.62 -1.52 -4.26
N ALA A 75 11.69 -1.43 -3.29
CA ALA A 75 11.34 -2.54 -2.43
C ALA A 75 9.96 -2.34 -1.84
N LEU A 76 9.32 -3.44 -1.49
CA LEU A 76 8.06 -3.44 -0.75
C LEU A 76 8.26 -4.13 0.59
N ASP A 77 7.48 -3.74 1.58
CA ASP A 77 7.35 -4.50 2.82
C ASP A 77 5.87 -4.78 3.05
N ILE A 78 5.50 -6.06 2.95
CA ILE A 78 4.16 -6.53 3.28
C ILE A 78 4.26 -7.17 4.66
N ASP A 79 3.76 -6.46 5.66
CA ASP A 79 3.92 -6.80 7.07
C ASP A 79 2.63 -7.42 7.60
N THR A 80 2.70 -8.70 7.98
CA THR A 80 1.56 -9.43 8.56
C THR A 80 1.65 -9.53 10.08
N SER A 81 2.43 -8.67 10.74
CA SER A 81 2.60 -8.69 12.20
C SER A 81 1.27 -8.85 12.92
N PHE A 82 1.22 -9.80 13.86
CA PHE A 82 0.07 -10.15 14.69
C PHE A 82 -1.08 -10.88 13.96
N PHE A 83 -1.04 -10.98 12.63
CA PHE A 83 -1.98 -11.82 11.90
C PHE A 83 -1.39 -13.23 11.82
N THR A 84 -1.86 -14.11 12.69
CA THR A 84 -1.29 -15.45 12.85
C THR A 84 -2.12 -16.56 12.20
N GLY A 85 -3.43 -16.35 12.07
CA GLY A 85 -4.32 -17.31 11.43
C GLY A 85 -5.10 -16.72 10.26
N ASP A 86 -5.16 -15.42 10.18
CA ASP A 86 -5.96 -14.66 9.22
C ASP A 86 -5.12 -13.79 8.28
N TYR A 87 -3.86 -14.16 8.10
CA TYR A 87 -3.01 -13.52 7.09
C TYR A 87 -3.34 -14.07 5.70
N PRO A 88 -3.11 -13.28 4.62
CA PRO A 88 -3.35 -13.77 3.27
C PRO A 88 -2.37 -14.88 2.90
N ALA A 89 -2.83 -15.88 2.15
CA ALA A 89 -1.95 -16.94 1.66
C ALA A 89 -0.85 -16.39 0.75
N SER A 90 -1.19 -15.38 -0.05
CA SER A 90 -0.25 -14.75 -0.97
C SER A 90 -0.71 -13.35 -1.34
N ALA A 91 0.19 -12.58 -1.94
CA ALA A 91 -0.10 -11.23 -2.41
C ALA A 91 0.65 -10.93 -3.71
N SER A 92 0.10 -10.01 -4.48
CA SER A 92 0.76 -9.42 -5.64
C SER A 92 0.58 -7.90 -5.61
N VAL A 93 1.39 -7.19 -6.39
CA VAL A 93 1.30 -5.73 -6.44
C VAL A 93 1.40 -5.25 -7.88
N GLU A 94 0.50 -4.38 -8.25
CA GLU A 94 0.52 -3.66 -9.51
C GLU A 94 0.77 -2.19 -9.25
N ALA A 95 1.34 -1.49 -10.22
CA ALA A 95 1.61 -0.06 -10.11
C ALA A 95 1.31 0.64 -11.43
N CYS A 96 1.00 1.93 -11.36
CA CYS A 96 0.76 2.73 -12.56
C CYS A 96 1.24 4.16 -12.36
N TYR A 97 1.38 4.86 -13.49
CA TYR A 97 1.66 6.27 -13.51
C TYR A 97 0.41 7.00 -14.00
N ALA A 98 -0.27 7.68 -13.10
CA ALA A 98 -1.50 8.42 -13.38
C ALA A 98 -1.47 9.75 -12.59
N PRO A 99 -0.62 10.71 -13.01
CA PRO A 99 -0.43 11.95 -12.25
C PRO A 99 -1.68 12.82 -12.19
N ASP A 100 -2.60 12.65 -13.14
CA ASP A 100 -3.89 13.32 -13.14
C ASP A 100 -4.96 12.60 -12.30
N GLY A 101 -4.65 11.42 -11.77
CA GLY A 101 -5.57 10.62 -10.96
C GLY A 101 -6.59 9.81 -11.77
N ASP A 102 -6.49 9.82 -13.10
CA ASP A 102 -7.42 9.04 -13.95
C ASP A 102 -6.97 7.58 -14.03
N LEU A 103 -7.41 6.79 -13.07
CA LEU A 103 -7.04 5.39 -12.98
C LEU A 103 -7.74 4.52 -14.03
N ALA A 104 -8.85 4.97 -14.59
CA ALA A 104 -9.57 4.22 -15.62
C ALA A 104 -8.74 4.14 -16.92
N GLN A 105 -7.90 5.13 -17.19
CA GLN A 105 -7.06 5.18 -18.37
C GLN A 105 -5.63 4.72 -18.10
N ALA A 106 -5.31 4.35 -16.86
CA ALA A 106 -3.95 4.00 -16.49
C ALA A 106 -3.56 2.61 -16.98
N GLU A 107 -2.30 2.47 -17.37
CA GLU A 107 -1.70 1.17 -17.64
C GLU A 107 -1.10 0.61 -16.36
N TRP A 108 -1.73 -0.42 -15.81
CA TRP A 108 -1.22 -1.11 -14.62
C TRP A 108 -0.16 -2.13 -15.01
N LEU A 109 0.99 -2.03 -14.36
CA LEU A 109 2.10 -2.94 -14.54
C LEU A 109 2.21 -3.84 -13.30
N ASN A 110 2.33 -5.14 -13.50
CA ASN A 110 2.58 -6.06 -12.39
C ASN A 110 4.05 -5.92 -11.96
N ILE A 111 4.29 -5.39 -10.75
CA ILE A 111 5.64 -5.18 -10.22
C ILE A 111 6.05 -6.24 -9.21
N LEU A 112 5.11 -6.98 -8.64
CA LEU A 112 5.36 -8.13 -7.78
C LEU A 112 4.40 -9.23 -8.17
N GLU A 113 4.94 -10.33 -8.71
CA GLU A 113 4.16 -11.53 -8.96
C GLU A 113 3.64 -12.12 -7.65
N ASN A 114 2.66 -13.00 -7.74
CA ASN A 114 2.03 -13.59 -6.58
C ASN A 114 3.08 -14.23 -5.66
N ASN A 115 3.27 -13.67 -4.49
CA ASN A 115 4.29 -14.06 -3.52
C ASN A 115 3.63 -14.65 -2.27
N VAL A 116 4.07 -15.83 -1.87
CA VAL A 116 3.55 -16.50 -0.67
C VAL A 116 3.88 -15.67 0.57
N LEU A 117 2.90 -15.51 1.44
CA LEU A 117 3.07 -14.82 2.72
C LEU A 117 3.03 -15.83 3.87
N GLY A 118 3.60 -15.42 4.99
CA GLY A 118 3.59 -16.19 6.22
C GLY A 118 2.97 -15.42 7.37
N PRO A 119 2.72 -16.11 8.50
CA PRO A 119 2.10 -15.49 9.68
C PRO A 119 3.07 -14.55 10.40
N SER A 120 2.53 -13.44 10.86
CA SER A 120 3.20 -12.49 11.77
C SER A 120 4.67 -12.24 11.44
N GLN A 121 4.92 -11.67 10.25
CA GLN A 121 6.29 -11.38 9.80
C GLN A 121 6.31 -10.29 8.74
N HIS A 122 7.48 -9.68 8.58
CA HIS A 122 7.74 -8.79 7.46
C HIS A 122 8.10 -9.59 6.22
N HIS A 123 7.65 -9.10 5.07
CA HIS A 123 8.05 -9.65 3.77
C HIS A 123 8.66 -8.50 2.98
N VAL A 124 9.98 -8.40 3.02
CA VAL A 124 10.72 -7.35 2.31
C VAL A 124 11.14 -7.89 0.95
N LEU A 125 10.58 -7.30 -0.10
CA LEU A 125 10.64 -7.84 -1.45
C LEU A 125 11.24 -6.80 -2.40
N PRO A 126 12.37 -7.11 -3.07
CA PRO A 126 12.97 -6.18 -4.02
C PRO A 126 12.11 -6.04 -5.27
N ILE A 127 12.09 -4.84 -5.83
CA ILE A 127 11.35 -4.53 -7.05
C ILE A 127 12.33 -4.05 -8.10
N THR A 128 12.22 -4.58 -9.30
CA THR A 128 13.14 -4.29 -10.40
C THR A 128 12.54 -3.38 -11.48
N ALA A 129 11.24 -3.07 -11.41
CA ALA A 129 10.61 -2.15 -12.37
C ALA A 129 11.27 -0.78 -12.27
N ASP A 130 11.71 -0.24 -13.42
CA ASP A 130 12.46 1.03 -13.47
C ASP A 130 11.62 2.13 -14.12
N GLN A 131 10.49 2.44 -13.50
CA GLN A 131 9.56 3.46 -13.96
C GLN A 131 9.12 4.30 -12.77
N VAL A 132 8.63 5.50 -13.06
CA VAL A 132 8.00 6.35 -12.05
C VAL A 132 6.54 5.91 -11.91
N PHE A 133 6.11 5.73 -10.67
CA PHE A 133 4.73 5.36 -10.34
C PHE A 133 4.10 6.39 -9.42
N THR A 134 2.79 6.55 -9.53
CA THR A 134 1.97 7.41 -8.66
C THR A 134 1.01 6.61 -7.81
N HIS A 135 0.66 5.40 -8.21
CA HIS A 135 -0.32 4.54 -7.55
C HIS A 135 0.14 3.10 -7.54
N VAL A 136 -0.24 2.39 -6.49
CA VAL A 136 -0.03 0.94 -6.39
C VAL A 136 -1.34 0.28 -6.01
N ARG A 137 -1.52 -0.98 -6.40
CA ARG A 137 -2.63 -1.81 -5.97
C ARG A 137 -2.07 -3.06 -5.30
N LEU A 138 -2.39 -3.21 -4.02
CA LEU A 138 -2.05 -4.42 -3.25
C LEU A 138 -3.20 -5.40 -3.41
N ASN A 139 -2.89 -6.58 -3.92
CA ASN A 139 -3.85 -7.67 -4.04
C ASN A 139 -3.49 -8.75 -3.02
N MET A 140 -4.46 -9.22 -2.25
CA MET A 140 -4.27 -10.35 -1.35
C MET A 140 -5.20 -11.50 -1.70
N PHE A 141 -4.67 -12.71 -1.58
CA PHE A 141 -5.35 -13.91 -2.03
C PHE A 141 -5.50 -14.89 -0.87
N PRO A 142 -6.72 -15.34 -0.58
CA PRO A 142 -8.00 -14.81 -1.09
C PRO A 142 -8.49 -13.60 -0.29
N ASP A 143 -8.10 -13.51 0.98
CA ASP A 143 -8.54 -12.51 1.96
C ASP A 143 -7.56 -12.50 3.13
N GLY A 144 -7.82 -11.70 4.14
CA GLY A 144 -7.03 -11.72 5.38
C GLY A 144 -6.66 -10.34 5.87
N GLY A 145 -5.54 -10.26 6.60
CA GLY A 145 -5.06 -9.04 7.21
C GLY A 145 -3.61 -8.71 6.91
N VAL A 146 -3.36 -7.43 6.71
CA VAL A 146 -2.01 -6.84 6.52
C VAL A 146 -1.86 -5.70 7.50
N ALA A 147 -0.87 -5.81 8.41
CA ALA A 147 -0.65 -4.80 9.45
C ALA A 147 -0.14 -3.50 8.87
N ARG A 148 0.87 -3.59 8.01
CA ARG A 148 1.47 -2.42 7.34
C ARG A 148 1.89 -2.78 5.93
N PHE A 149 1.81 -1.79 5.05
CA PHE A 149 2.29 -1.91 3.67
C PHE A 149 3.18 -0.72 3.37
N LYS A 150 4.44 -0.98 3.07
CA LYS A 150 5.41 0.08 2.78
C LYS A 150 5.97 -0.09 1.37
N VAL A 151 6.15 1.05 0.72
CA VAL A 151 6.61 1.13 -0.68
C VAL A 151 7.87 1.99 -0.68
N TYR A 152 9.03 1.34 -0.55
CA TYR A 152 10.29 2.05 -0.49
C TYR A 152 10.78 2.40 -1.89
N GLY A 153 11.14 3.66 -2.08
CA GLY A 153 11.62 4.09 -3.38
C GLY A 153 12.37 5.41 -3.34
N GLU A 154 12.72 5.84 -4.53
CA GLU A 154 13.38 7.13 -4.76
C GLU A 154 12.37 8.11 -5.32
N VAL A 155 12.24 9.26 -4.67
CA VAL A 155 11.33 10.33 -5.14
C VAL A 155 11.75 10.76 -6.53
N SER A 156 10.76 10.99 -7.40
CA SER A 156 11.03 11.39 -8.78
C SER A 156 11.69 12.76 -8.85
N VAL A 157 12.92 12.80 -9.35
CA VAL A 157 13.68 14.05 -9.51
C VAL A 157 12.98 15.00 -10.47
N GLN A 158 12.43 14.47 -11.55
CA GLN A 158 11.71 15.27 -12.55
C GLN A 158 10.52 16.01 -11.94
N GLN A 159 9.76 15.35 -11.05
CA GLN A 159 8.63 15.97 -10.37
C GLN A 159 9.12 17.05 -9.40
N GLN A 160 10.20 16.80 -8.66
CA GLN A 160 10.80 17.78 -7.76
C GLN A 160 11.31 19.00 -8.53
N ASP A 161 12.01 18.79 -9.63
CA ASP A 161 12.54 19.87 -10.49
C ASP A 161 11.40 20.72 -11.02
N HIS A 162 10.34 20.11 -11.50
CA HIS A 162 9.16 20.81 -12.00
C HIS A 162 8.53 21.68 -10.92
N THR A 163 8.35 21.15 -9.73
CA THR A 163 7.78 21.88 -8.59
C THR A 163 8.69 23.05 -8.21
N ALA A 164 10.00 22.82 -8.11
CA ALA A 164 10.97 23.86 -7.76
C ALA A 164 10.98 24.98 -8.82
N THR A 165 10.91 24.62 -10.10
CA THR A 165 10.87 25.61 -11.19
C THR A 165 9.64 26.49 -11.10
N ILE A 166 8.48 25.92 -10.82
CA ILE A 166 7.24 26.68 -10.64
C ILE A 166 7.37 27.66 -9.47
N ASP A 167 7.92 27.20 -8.34
CA ASP A 167 8.09 28.03 -7.16
C ASP A 167 9.05 29.21 -7.45
N LEU A 168 10.14 28.96 -8.15
CA LEU A 168 11.09 30.00 -8.53
C LEU A 168 10.45 31.07 -9.42
N VAL A 169 9.64 30.66 -10.38
CA VAL A 169 8.91 31.60 -11.24
C VAL A 169 7.94 32.45 -10.39
N ALA A 170 7.24 31.85 -9.47
CA ALA A 170 6.34 32.58 -8.58
C ALA A 170 7.09 33.59 -7.71
N LEU A 171 8.29 33.27 -7.24
CA LEU A 171 9.10 34.17 -6.44
C LEU A 171 9.66 35.35 -7.23
N GLU A 172 9.95 35.17 -8.52
CA GLU A 172 10.47 36.23 -9.41
C GLU A 172 9.40 37.23 -9.76
N ASN A 173 8.16 36.90 -9.69
CA ASN A 173 7.04 37.78 -10.01
C ASN A 173 6.47 38.49 -8.79
#